data_b6ed5045d96c3a8e13d90a77a8c32657
#
_entry.id   b6ed5045d96c3a8e13d90a77a8c32657
#
_cell.length_a   1.000
_cell.length_b   1.000
_cell.length_c   1.000
_cell.angle_alpha   90.00
_cell.angle_beta   90.00
_cell.angle_gamma   90.00
#
_symmetry.space_group_name_H-M   'P 1'
#
loop_
_entity.id
_entity.type
_entity.pdbx_description
1 polymer ?
#
loop_
_entity_poly.entity_id
_entity_poly.type
_entity_poly.pdbx_seq_one_letter_code
_entity_poly.pdbx_strand_id
1 'polypeptide(L)'
;MSKIEPRTLPGFMELLPKEQILFNKMKEKIRKSYEKFGFLPIDTPIIEMSDVLLAKAGGETEKQIYRFQKGDNDLALRFDLTVPLAKYVAKNYGNLSFPFRRYQIGKVYRGERTQKGRFREFYQCDIDIIGDGELSIINDAELPSVI
;
A
#
# COMPACT_ATOMS: atom_id res chain seq x y z
N MET A 1 13.51 35.37 15.84
CA MET A 1 13.07 34.13 15.16
C MET A 1 12.21 33.33 16.14
N SER A 2 10.96 33.03 15.79
CA SER A 2 10.13 32.16 16.62
C SER A 2 10.74 30.75 16.66
N LYS A 3 10.93 30.20 17.85
CA LYS A 3 11.47 28.86 18.05
C LYS A 3 10.40 27.85 17.58
N ILE A 4 10.72 27.06 16.54
CA ILE A 4 9.82 26.01 16.05
C ILE A 4 9.91 24.85 17.05
N GLU A 5 8.77 24.43 17.59
CA GLU A 5 8.67 23.26 18.44
C GLU A 5 8.61 21.97 17.60
N PRO A 6 9.54 21.03 17.79
CA PRO A 6 9.51 19.74 17.09
C PRO A 6 8.26 18.94 17.48
N ARG A 7 7.47 18.53 16.48
CA ARG A 7 6.24 17.74 16.71
C ARG A 7 5.95 16.82 15.53
N THR A 8 5.44 15.64 15.83
CA THR A 8 4.97 14.67 14.86
C THR A 8 3.46 14.83 14.64
N LEU A 9 3.01 14.68 13.41
CA LEU A 9 1.58 14.74 13.08
C LEU A 9 0.81 13.60 13.77
N PRO A 10 -0.34 13.86 14.40
CA PRO A 10 -1.14 12.80 15.02
C PRO A 10 -1.51 11.68 14.03
N GLY A 11 -1.29 10.43 14.44
CA GLY A 11 -1.50 9.24 13.60
C GLY A 11 -0.32 8.87 12.71
N PHE A 12 0.80 9.56 12.86
CA PHE A 12 2.07 9.22 12.22
C PHE A 12 3.06 8.79 13.30
N MET A 13 3.86 7.77 13.02
CA MET A 13 4.81 7.23 13.99
C MET A 13 6.25 7.49 13.58
N GLU A 14 7.05 7.83 14.56
CA GLU A 14 8.51 7.85 14.49
C GLU A 14 9.04 6.82 15.47
N LEU A 15 9.66 5.77 14.93
CA LEU A 15 10.26 4.72 15.74
C LEU A 15 11.70 5.08 16.12
N LEU A 16 12.08 4.86 17.35
CA LEU A 16 13.48 4.95 17.77
C LEU A 16 14.30 3.82 17.13
N PRO A 17 15.63 3.97 17.01
CA PRO A 17 16.48 3.00 16.30
C PRO A 17 16.27 1.54 16.72
N LYS A 18 16.12 1.28 18.01
CA LYS A 18 15.90 -0.09 18.53
C LYS A 18 14.58 -0.68 18.03
N GLU A 19 13.51 0.10 18.05
CA GLU A 19 12.18 -0.30 17.57
C GLU A 19 12.18 -0.43 16.05
N GLN A 20 12.87 0.48 15.36
CA GLN A 20 12.99 0.44 13.89
C GLN A 20 13.74 -0.81 13.41
N ILE A 21 14.79 -1.24 14.13
CA ILE A 21 15.49 -2.48 13.83
C ILE A 21 14.55 -3.69 13.96
N LEU A 22 13.75 -3.74 15.02
CA LEU A 22 12.77 -4.82 15.21
C LEU A 22 11.72 -4.81 14.10
N PHE A 23 11.19 -3.64 13.78
CA PHE A 23 10.22 -3.47 12.71
C PHE A 23 10.76 -3.93 11.35
N ASN A 24 12.02 -3.59 11.03
CA ASN A 24 12.68 -4.05 9.81
C ASN A 24 12.84 -5.56 9.77
N LYS A 25 13.18 -6.20 10.90
CA LYS A 25 13.24 -7.67 11.00
C LYS A 25 11.88 -8.33 10.75
N MET A 26 10.80 -7.73 11.24
CA MET A 26 9.43 -8.22 10.98
C MET A 26 9.09 -8.14 9.49
N LYS A 27 9.32 -7.00 8.84
CA LYS A 27 9.12 -6.85 7.39
C LYS A 27 9.94 -7.85 6.57
N GLU A 28 11.19 -8.04 6.95
CA GLU A 28 12.08 -9.00 6.28
C GLU A 28 11.59 -10.44 6.40
N LYS A 29 11.05 -10.80 7.55
CA LYS A 29 10.45 -12.14 7.76
C LYS A 29 9.23 -12.36 6.88
N ILE A 30 8.34 -11.35 6.79
CA ILE A 30 7.16 -11.39 5.92
C ILE A 30 7.59 -11.49 4.45
N ARG A 31 8.52 -10.64 4.00
CA ARG A 31 9.06 -10.66 2.65
C ARG A 31 9.57 -12.05 2.26
N LYS A 32 10.41 -12.65 3.11
CA LYS A 32 10.96 -14.00 2.87
C LYS A 32 9.88 -15.06 2.79
N SER A 33 8.79 -14.93 3.56
CA SER A 33 7.65 -15.83 3.46
C SER A 33 7.00 -15.73 2.07
N TYR A 34 6.69 -14.52 1.62
CA TYR A 34 6.09 -14.29 0.31
C TYR A 34 6.94 -14.84 -0.84
N GLU A 35 8.24 -14.57 -0.81
CA GLU A 35 9.17 -15.04 -1.84
C GLU A 35 9.29 -16.58 -1.91
N LYS A 36 9.18 -17.29 -0.77
CA LYS A 36 9.14 -18.76 -0.75
C LYS A 36 7.97 -19.34 -1.52
N PHE A 37 6.85 -18.64 -1.57
CA PHE A 37 5.65 -19.03 -2.32
C PHE A 37 5.64 -18.48 -3.75
N GLY A 38 6.76 -17.94 -4.22
CA GLY A 38 6.91 -17.45 -5.60
C GLY A 38 6.23 -16.10 -5.89
N PHE A 39 5.93 -15.30 -4.87
CA PHE A 39 5.46 -13.94 -5.08
C PHE A 39 6.62 -13.01 -5.41
N LEU A 40 6.46 -12.20 -6.46
CA LEU A 40 7.45 -11.26 -6.93
C LEU A 40 7.22 -9.85 -6.35
N PRO A 41 8.29 -9.11 -6.02
CA PRO A 41 8.16 -7.76 -5.48
C PRO A 41 7.70 -6.78 -6.55
N ILE A 42 6.77 -5.90 -6.18
CA ILE A 42 6.49 -4.66 -6.90
C ILE A 42 6.50 -3.49 -5.93
N ASP A 43 6.68 -2.30 -6.46
CA ASP A 43 6.37 -1.06 -5.76
C ASP A 43 5.64 -0.09 -6.69
N THR A 44 4.77 0.71 -6.12
CA THR A 44 4.00 1.74 -6.82
C THR A 44 4.21 3.09 -6.12
N PRO A 45 4.06 4.20 -6.82
CA PRO A 45 4.21 5.52 -6.22
C PRO A 45 3.28 5.75 -5.03
N ILE A 46 3.78 6.46 -4.02
CA ILE A 46 2.97 6.90 -2.88
C ILE A 46 2.01 8.00 -3.30
N ILE A 47 2.46 8.89 -4.19
CA ILE A 47 1.68 9.98 -4.74
C ILE A 47 1.19 9.57 -6.12
N GLU A 48 -0.10 9.68 -6.34
CA GLU A 48 -0.77 9.39 -7.61
C GLU A 48 -1.63 10.56 -8.04
N MET A 49 -2.06 10.57 -9.30
CA MET A 49 -3.11 11.46 -9.76
C MET A 49 -4.41 11.13 -9.02
N SER A 50 -5.12 12.16 -8.56
CA SER A 50 -6.35 11.97 -7.76
C SER A 50 -7.42 11.17 -8.49
N ASP A 51 -7.59 11.37 -9.79
CA ASP A 51 -8.57 10.66 -10.62
C ASP A 51 -8.31 9.14 -10.65
N VAL A 52 -7.05 8.71 -10.63
CA VAL A 52 -6.68 7.30 -10.56
C VAL A 52 -7.13 6.68 -9.23
N LEU A 53 -6.85 7.35 -8.11
CA LEU A 53 -7.19 6.82 -6.79
C LEU A 53 -8.70 6.90 -6.50
N LEU A 54 -9.37 7.91 -7.05
CA LEU A 54 -10.80 8.14 -6.86
C LEU A 54 -11.68 7.35 -7.85
N ALA A 55 -11.10 6.69 -8.85
CA ALA A 55 -11.85 6.00 -9.92
C ALA A 55 -12.94 5.03 -9.43
N LYS A 56 -12.77 4.46 -8.24
CA LYS A 56 -13.77 3.61 -7.55
C LYS A 56 -14.02 4.03 -6.11
N ALA A 57 -13.49 5.17 -5.68
CA ALA A 57 -13.76 5.69 -4.35
C ALA A 57 -15.17 6.30 -4.32
N GLY A 58 -15.87 6.06 -3.22
CA GLY A 58 -17.19 6.63 -2.97
C GLY A 58 -17.46 6.78 -1.47
N GLY A 59 -18.31 7.73 -1.12
CA GLY A 59 -18.75 7.92 0.25
C GLY A 59 -17.64 8.26 1.24
N GLU A 60 -17.49 7.47 2.29
CA GLU A 60 -16.54 7.72 3.38
C GLU A 60 -15.07 7.56 2.96
N THR A 61 -14.76 6.68 2.00
CA THR A 61 -13.38 6.46 1.53
C THR A 61 -12.80 7.71 0.90
N GLU A 62 -13.59 8.41 0.09
CA GLU A 62 -13.15 9.65 -0.57
C GLU A 62 -12.76 10.73 0.45
N LYS A 63 -13.50 10.86 1.55
CA LYS A 63 -13.22 11.82 2.62
C LYS A 63 -11.90 11.52 3.38
N GLN A 64 -11.45 10.29 3.33
CA GLN A 64 -10.24 9.84 4.03
C GLN A 64 -8.98 9.90 3.16
N ILE A 65 -9.11 10.17 1.87
CA ILE A 65 -7.97 10.31 0.97
C ILE A 65 -7.30 11.67 1.18
N TYR A 66 -5.99 11.65 1.42
CA TYR A 66 -5.19 12.87 1.46
C TYR A 66 -4.99 13.39 0.05
N ARG A 67 -5.62 14.51 -0.26
CA ARG A 67 -5.60 15.17 -1.57
C ARG A 67 -4.95 16.55 -1.47
N PHE A 68 -4.16 16.91 -2.47
CA PHE A 68 -3.48 18.21 -2.52
C PHE A 68 -3.15 18.61 -3.97
N GLN A 69 -2.93 19.88 -4.17
CA GLN A 69 -2.47 20.40 -5.48
C GLN A 69 -0.98 20.70 -5.48
N LYS A 70 -0.32 20.40 -6.60
CA LYS A 70 1.05 20.81 -6.87
C LYS A 70 1.16 21.29 -8.33
N GLY A 71 1.27 22.61 -8.51
CA GLY A 71 1.10 23.23 -9.83
C GLY A 71 -0.30 22.95 -10.37
N ASP A 72 -0.39 22.52 -11.61
CA ASP A 72 -1.67 22.18 -12.27
C ASP A 72 -2.13 20.73 -12.00
N ASN A 73 -1.37 19.97 -11.22
CA ASN A 73 -1.70 18.58 -10.91
C ASN A 73 -2.51 18.46 -9.62
N ASP A 74 -3.62 17.75 -9.70
CA ASP A 74 -4.42 17.30 -8.57
C ASP A 74 -3.95 15.92 -8.14
N LEU A 75 -3.37 15.84 -6.95
CA LEU A 75 -2.62 14.69 -6.46
C LEU A 75 -3.24 14.15 -5.18
N ALA A 76 -3.00 12.86 -4.91
CA ALA A 76 -3.39 12.25 -3.66
C ALA A 76 -2.36 11.23 -3.17
N LEU A 77 -2.34 10.99 -1.86
CA LEU A 77 -1.60 9.89 -1.27
C LEU A 77 -2.42 8.60 -1.40
N ARG A 78 -1.77 7.50 -1.74
CA ARG A 78 -2.41 6.18 -1.86
C ARG A 78 -3.08 5.77 -0.54
N PHE A 79 -4.34 5.37 -0.64
CA PHE A 79 -5.16 4.92 0.48
C PHE A 79 -4.95 3.44 0.80
N ASP A 80 -4.63 2.67 -0.23
CA ASP A 80 -4.33 1.24 -0.21
C ASP A 80 -3.26 0.90 -1.25
N LEU A 81 -2.96 -0.38 -1.42
CA LEU A 81 -2.08 -0.88 -2.46
C LEU A 81 -2.85 -1.52 -3.64
N THR A 82 -4.16 -1.67 -3.51
CA THR A 82 -5.03 -2.37 -4.48
C THR A 82 -5.31 -1.52 -5.71
N VAL A 83 -5.71 -0.25 -5.52
CA VAL A 83 -5.97 0.66 -6.66
C VAL A 83 -4.70 0.95 -7.46
N PRO A 84 -3.55 1.27 -6.81
CA PRO A 84 -2.28 1.37 -7.52
C PRO A 84 -1.86 0.10 -8.25
N LEU A 85 -2.16 -1.09 -7.70
CA LEU A 85 -1.93 -2.36 -8.38
C LEU A 85 -2.77 -2.49 -9.64
N ALA A 86 -4.05 -2.18 -9.58
CA ALA A 86 -4.94 -2.25 -10.75
C ALA A 86 -4.40 -1.37 -11.89
N LYS A 87 -3.99 -0.13 -11.58
CA LYS A 87 -3.32 0.76 -12.54
C LYS A 87 -2.01 0.14 -13.06
N TYR A 88 -1.18 -0.41 -12.17
CA TYR A 88 0.09 -1.02 -12.53
C TYR A 88 -0.09 -2.15 -13.54
N VAL A 89 -1.02 -3.06 -13.27
CA VAL A 89 -1.34 -4.20 -14.16
C VAL A 89 -1.87 -3.71 -15.49
N ALA A 90 -2.83 -2.80 -15.49
CA ALA A 90 -3.40 -2.24 -16.73
C ALA A 90 -2.33 -1.58 -17.61
N LYS A 91 -1.43 -0.80 -16.98
CA LYS A 91 -0.35 -0.11 -17.71
C LYS A 91 0.71 -1.05 -18.27
N ASN A 92 1.01 -2.14 -17.56
CA ASN A 92 2.13 -3.03 -17.87
C ASN A 92 1.66 -4.41 -18.37
N TYR A 93 0.39 -4.55 -18.75
CA TYR A 93 -0.24 -5.83 -19.08
C TYR A 93 0.59 -6.67 -20.06
N GLY A 94 1.06 -6.09 -21.15
CA GLY A 94 1.87 -6.76 -22.17
C GLY A 94 3.28 -7.20 -21.72
N ASN A 95 3.73 -6.75 -20.54
CA ASN A 95 5.03 -7.08 -19.96
C ASN A 95 4.93 -8.05 -18.78
N LEU A 96 3.71 -8.43 -18.39
CA LEU A 96 3.47 -9.32 -17.26
C LEU A 96 3.18 -10.74 -17.74
N SER A 97 3.65 -11.72 -16.98
CA SER A 97 3.29 -13.13 -17.16
C SER A 97 2.16 -13.51 -16.20
N PHE A 98 1.13 -14.19 -16.69
CA PHE A 98 -0.02 -14.60 -15.91
C PHE A 98 -0.01 -16.13 -15.66
N PRO A 99 -0.51 -16.61 -14.51
CA PRO A 99 -1.00 -15.81 -13.38
C PRO A 99 0.11 -14.98 -12.76
N PHE A 100 -0.14 -13.68 -12.58
CA PHE A 100 0.81 -12.74 -12.01
C PHE A 100 0.72 -12.79 -10.48
N ARG A 101 1.76 -13.28 -9.85
CA ARG A 101 1.89 -13.43 -8.40
C ARG A 101 2.78 -12.33 -7.87
N ARG A 102 2.21 -11.39 -7.12
CA ARG A 102 2.96 -10.23 -6.63
C ARG A 102 2.84 -10.05 -5.12
N TYR A 103 3.82 -9.44 -4.51
CA TYR A 103 3.67 -8.83 -3.19
C TYR A 103 4.12 -7.38 -3.20
N GLN A 104 3.58 -6.60 -2.27
CA GLN A 104 4.02 -5.25 -1.98
C GLN A 104 3.96 -4.99 -0.47
N ILE A 105 5.04 -4.43 0.08
CA ILE A 105 5.11 -3.96 1.47
C ILE A 105 5.35 -2.47 1.43
N GLY A 106 4.33 -1.68 1.70
CA GLY A 106 4.38 -0.25 1.51
C GLY A 106 3.51 0.55 2.48
N LYS A 107 3.84 1.82 2.66
CA LYS A 107 3.04 2.74 3.44
C LYS A 107 1.79 3.16 2.69
N VAL A 108 0.68 3.28 3.42
CA VAL A 108 -0.60 3.83 2.94
C VAL A 108 -1.09 4.90 3.92
N TYR A 109 -2.03 5.72 3.45
CA TYR A 109 -2.42 6.95 4.16
C TYR A 109 -3.93 7.07 4.22
N ARG A 110 -4.48 7.14 5.44
CA ARG A 110 -5.92 7.27 5.67
C ARG A 110 -6.21 8.41 6.63
N GLY A 111 -7.03 9.37 6.21
CA GLY A 111 -7.43 10.53 7.00
C GLY A 111 -8.43 10.20 8.11
N GLU A 112 -8.40 8.98 8.65
CA GLU A 112 -9.29 8.54 9.71
C GLU A 112 -9.05 9.27 11.03
N ARG A 113 -10.07 9.24 11.90
CA ARG A 113 -9.90 9.66 13.29
C ARG A 113 -8.94 8.71 14.00
N THR A 114 -7.88 9.27 14.55
CA THR A 114 -6.87 8.50 15.28
C THR A 114 -7.46 7.84 16.56
N GLN A 115 -7.16 6.56 16.73
CA GLN A 115 -7.51 5.79 17.93
C GLN A 115 -6.42 4.75 18.17
N LYS A 116 -6.48 4.08 19.33
CA LYS A 116 -5.52 3.02 19.66
C LYS A 116 -5.52 1.93 18.57
N GLY A 117 -4.37 1.68 17.94
CA GLY A 117 -4.22 0.71 16.86
C GLY A 117 -4.66 1.19 15.46
N ARG A 118 -5.15 2.45 15.35
CA ARG A 118 -5.47 3.07 14.04
C ARG A 118 -4.60 4.28 13.80
N PHE A 119 -3.75 4.16 12.78
CA PHE A 119 -2.82 5.19 12.35
C PHE A 119 -3.28 5.80 11.02
N ARG A 120 -2.80 7.01 10.74
CA ARG A 120 -3.02 7.71 9.46
C ARG A 120 -1.96 7.37 8.42
N GLU A 121 -0.78 6.99 8.88
CA GLU A 121 0.28 6.39 8.08
C GLU A 121 0.61 5.02 8.66
N PHE A 122 0.52 3.96 7.85
CA PHE A 122 0.85 2.60 8.29
C PHE A 122 1.29 1.74 7.10
N TYR A 123 1.90 0.59 7.40
CA TYR A 123 2.29 -0.36 6.37
C TYR A 123 1.18 -1.36 6.09
N GLN A 124 0.94 -1.62 4.80
CA GLN A 124 0.25 -2.81 4.31
C GLN A 124 1.27 -3.80 3.76
N CYS A 125 0.99 -5.08 3.94
CA CYS A 125 1.76 -6.20 3.40
C CYS A 125 0.78 -7.03 2.57
N ASP A 126 0.70 -6.75 1.28
CA ASP A 126 -0.30 -7.34 0.40
C ASP A 126 0.34 -8.37 -0.53
N ILE A 127 -0.37 -9.46 -0.74
CA ILE A 127 -0.09 -10.48 -1.77
C ILE A 127 -1.32 -10.65 -2.64
N ASP A 128 -1.13 -10.77 -3.94
CA ASP A 128 -2.21 -11.01 -4.90
C ASP A 128 -1.77 -11.99 -5.99
N ILE A 129 -2.73 -12.73 -6.49
CA ILE A 129 -2.60 -13.57 -7.68
C ILE A 129 -3.61 -13.08 -8.71
N ILE A 130 -3.13 -12.59 -9.83
CA ILE A 130 -3.96 -12.03 -10.89
C ILE A 130 -3.92 -12.98 -12.09
N GLY A 131 -5.10 -13.47 -12.49
CA GLY A 131 -5.25 -14.28 -13.68
C GLY A 131 -5.51 -13.45 -14.93
N ASP A 132 -5.34 -14.08 -16.09
CA ASP A 132 -5.78 -13.59 -17.39
C ASP A 132 -6.81 -14.59 -17.93
N GLY A 133 -8.09 -14.21 -17.92
CA GLY A 133 -9.20 -15.11 -18.15
C GLY A 133 -9.61 -15.90 -16.90
N GLU A 134 -9.39 -17.20 -16.89
CA GLU A 134 -9.74 -18.05 -15.75
C GLU A 134 -8.61 -18.13 -14.71
N LEU A 135 -8.96 -18.05 -13.45
CA LEU A 135 -8.06 -18.29 -12.32
C LEU A 135 -8.65 -19.41 -11.45
N SER A 136 -7.86 -20.47 -11.21
CA SER A 136 -8.31 -21.59 -10.38
C SER A 136 -8.56 -21.15 -8.95
N ILE A 137 -9.68 -21.61 -8.36
CA ILE A 137 -10.05 -21.32 -6.97
C ILE A 137 -9.02 -21.83 -5.95
N ILE A 138 -8.12 -22.73 -6.35
CA ILE A 138 -7.03 -23.19 -5.48
C ILE A 138 -6.10 -22.06 -5.06
N ASN A 139 -6.01 -20.98 -5.86
CA ASN A 139 -5.23 -19.81 -5.51
C ASN A 139 -5.79 -19.08 -4.28
N ASP A 140 -7.12 -19.06 -4.12
CA ASP A 140 -7.77 -18.49 -2.94
C ASP A 140 -7.48 -19.32 -1.67
N ALA A 141 -7.36 -20.65 -1.81
CA ALA A 141 -6.99 -21.52 -0.72
C ALA A 141 -5.50 -21.43 -0.34
N GLU A 142 -4.65 -21.09 -1.30
CA GLU A 142 -3.20 -20.92 -1.07
C GLU A 142 -2.90 -19.65 -0.26
N LEU A 143 -3.56 -18.52 -0.55
CA LEU A 143 -3.26 -17.23 0.06
C LEU A 143 -3.23 -17.27 1.60
N PRO A 144 -4.20 -17.88 2.32
CA PRO A 144 -4.14 -18.00 3.77
C PRO A 144 -2.97 -18.83 4.28
N SER A 145 -2.42 -19.74 3.45
CA SER A 145 -1.29 -20.60 3.82
C SER A 145 0.05 -19.87 3.78
N VAL A 146 0.12 -18.70 3.13
CA VAL A 146 1.33 -17.89 3.01
C VAL A 146 1.54 -17.01 4.24
N ILE A 147 0.49 -16.73 5.00
CA ILE A 147 0.45 -15.87 6.19
C ILE A 147 0.58 -16.71 7.43
#